data_68e74ce9840340a532ce9a76968f3e46
#
_entry.id   68e74ce9840340a532ce9a76968f3e46
#
_cell.length_a   1.000
_cell.length_b   1.000
_cell.length_c   1.000
_cell.angle_alpha   90.00
_cell.angle_beta   90.00
_cell.angle_gamma   90.00
#
_symmetry.space_group_name_H-M   'P 1'
#
loop_
_entity.id
_entity.type
_entity.pdbx_description
1 polymer ?
#
loop_
_entity_poly.entity_id
_entity_poly.type
_entity_poly.pdbx_seq_one_letter_code
_entity_poly.pdbx_strand_id
1 'polypeptide(L)'
;MSHPHLLFMSAGERINQTFPICVKSLEGITHTFIVVEEGVYHDLPDDPEHLRPVKPQIRQAIEGVRAICEPLAISFAVIRTPDTTIHSIRDAVLTTTRRYPVARYSFNLSGGTKMLSLSLFIMALWLDARIYLTPSDDRIEQVLIPRMHLDD
;
A
#
# COMPACT_ATOMS: atom_id res chain seq x y z
N MET A 1 0.32 21.88 -14.86
CA MET A 1 -0.42 20.69 -14.42
C MET A 1 0.45 19.84 -13.50
N SER A 2 -0.10 19.41 -12.41
CA SER A 2 0.61 18.50 -11.52
C SER A 2 0.54 17.07 -12.06
N HIS A 3 1.61 16.32 -11.85
CA HIS A 3 1.64 14.91 -12.20
C HIS A 3 0.78 14.09 -11.22
N PRO A 4 0.28 12.92 -11.62
CA PRO A 4 -0.36 12.01 -10.68
C PRO A 4 0.55 11.66 -9.51
N HIS A 5 -0.04 11.52 -8.34
CA HIS A 5 0.63 11.03 -7.14
C HIS A 5 -0.06 9.74 -6.71
N LEU A 6 0.62 8.64 -6.91
CA LEU A 6 0.12 7.31 -6.59
C LEU A 6 0.58 6.91 -5.20
N LEU A 7 -0.38 6.53 -4.36
CA LEU A 7 -0.09 5.96 -3.05
C LEU A 7 -0.40 4.46 -3.09
N PHE A 8 0.61 3.65 -2.80
CA PHE A 8 0.47 2.21 -2.63
C PHE A 8 0.47 1.89 -1.14
N MET A 9 -0.49 1.11 -0.70
CA MET A 9 -0.57 0.67 0.69
C MET A 9 -0.66 -0.84 0.77
N SER A 10 0.08 -1.43 1.68
CA SER A 10 -0.10 -2.85 2.03
C SER A 10 -1.40 -3.01 2.82
N ALA A 11 -2.23 -4.00 2.42
CA ALA A 11 -3.52 -4.23 3.07
C ALA A 11 -3.33 -4.76 4.49
N GLY A 12 -4.00 -4.12 5.44
CA GLY A 12 -4.01 -4.52 6.83
C GLY A 12 -5.34 -4.13 7.47
N GLU A 13 -5.52 -4.53 8.73
CA GLU A 13 -6.78 -4.38 9.45
C GLU A 13 -7.13 -2.92 9.77
N ARG A 14 -6.14 -2.02 9.72
CA ARG A 14 -6.28 -0.64 10.19
C ARG A 14 -5.98 0.40 9.11
N ILE A 15 -5.92 0.01 7.85
CA ILE A 15 -5.58 0.95 6.78
C ILE A 15 -6.61 2.06 6.62
N ASN A 16 -7.86 1.81 7.00
CA ASN A 16 -8.90 2.84 7.02
C ASN A 16 -8.63 3.93 8.06
N GLN A 17 -7.85 3.63 9.10
CA GLN A 17 -7.40 4.61 10.10
C GLN A 17 -6.09 5.27 9.67
N THR A 18 -5.24 4.54 8.97
CA THR A 18 -3.96 5.03 8.47
C THR A 18 -4.11 5.97 7.27
N PHE A 19 -5.04 5.66 6.39
CA PHE A 19 -5.21 6.40 5.14
C PHE A 19 -5.50 7.89 5.33
N PRO A 20 -6.39 8.32 6.25
CA PRO A 20 -6.61 9.75 6.48
C PRO A 20 -5.34 10.51 6.88
N ILE A 21 -4.44 9.86 7.61
CA ILE A 21 -3.15 10.45 7.99
C ILE A 21 -2.29 10.65 6.75
N CYS A 22 -2.29 9.70 5.83
CA CYS A 22 -1.58 9.83 4.55
C CYS A 22 -2.14 10.99 3.74
N VAL A 23 -3.44 11.09 3.59
CA VAL A 23 -4.09 12.16 2.83
C VAL A 23 -3.75 13.52 3.39
N LYS A 24 -3.74 13.63 4.72
CA LYS A 24 -3.43 14.89 5.40
C LYS A 24 -1.96 15.28 5.28
N SER A 25 -1.07 14.30 5.28
CA SER A 25 0.37 14.52 5.37
C SER A 25 1.08 14.51 4.02
N LEU A 26 0.56 13.76 3.06
CA LEU A 26 1.17 13.63 1.72
C LEU A 26 0.43 14.55 0.76
N GLU A 27 1.20 15.38 0.06
CA GLU A 27 0.64 16.37 -0.84
C GLU A 27 0.13 15.76 -2.14
N GLY A 28 -1.14 16.05 -2.45
CA GLY A 28 -1.67 15.84 -3.79
C GLY A 28 -1.86 14.40 -4.22
N ILE A 29 -2.22 13.48 -3.32
CA ILE A 29 -2.55 12.11 -3.70
C ILE A 29 -3.73 12.13 -4.68
N THR A 30 -3.55 11.55 -5.86
CA THR A 30 -4.58 11.43 -6.89
C THR A 30 -5.11 10.02 -7.04
N HIS A 31 -4.30 9.01 -6.70
CA HIS A 31 -4.63 7.59 -6.86
C HIS A 31 -4.18 6.82 -5.64
N THR A 32 -5.01 5.91 -5.17
CA THR A 32 -4.68 5.01 -4.06
C THR A 32 -4.86 3.57 -4.53
N PHE A 33 -3.84 2.77 -4.32
CA PHE A 33 -3.82 1.36 -4.66
C PHE A 33 -3.55 0.55 -3.40
N ILE A 34 -4.49 -0.32 -3.04
CA ILE A 34 -4.32 -1.24 -1.92
C ILE A 34 -3.85 -2.58 -2.47
N VAL A 35 -2.65 -3.00 -2.08
CA VAL A 35 -2.07 -4.27 -2.51
C VAL A 35 -2.42 -5.34 -1.48
N VAL A 36 -3.04 -6.41 -1.93
CA VAL A 36 -3.56 -7.46 -1.05
C VAL A 36 -3.41 -8.82 -1.72
N GLU A 37 -3.11 -9.84 -0.92
CA GLU A 37 -3.11 -11.22 -1.39
C GLU A 37 -4.55 -11.67 -1.64
N GLU A 38 -4.77 -12.39 -2.75
CA GLU A 38 -6.08 -12.87 -3.17
C GLU A 38 -6.78 -13.69 -2.07
N GLY A 39 -6.00 -14.45 -1.29
CA GLY A 39 -6.53 -15.27 -0.20
C GLY A 39 -7.33 -14.51 0.85
N VAL A 40 -7.11 -13.20 1.00
CA VAL A 40 -7.88 -12.37 1.94
C VAL A 40 -9.36 -12.32 1.56
N TYR A 41 -9.69 -12.54 0.29
CA TYR A 41 -11.06 -12.52 -0.20
C TYR A 41 -11.75 -13.86 -0.15
N HIS A 42 -11.09 -14.90 0.38
CA HIS A 42 -11.63 -16.25 0.43
C HIS A 42 -11.55 -16.80 1.85
N ASP A 43 -12.70 -17.05 2.46
CA ASP A 43 -12.79 -17.70 3.76
C ASP A 43 -12.77 -19.21 3.54
N LEU A 44 -11.71 -19.88 3.97
CA LEU A 44 -11.50 -21.30 3.76
C LEU A 44 -11.79 -22.08 5.04
N PRO A 45 -12.36 -23.33 4.94
CA PRO A 45 -12.64 -24.14 6.13
C PRO A 45 -11.38 -24.50 6.91
N ASP A 46 -10.22 -24.57 6.24
CA ASP A 46 -8.94 -24.90 6.85
C ASP A 46 -8.10 -23.67 7.22
N ASP A 47 -8.67 -22.47 7.15
CA ASP A 47 -7.97 -21.27 7.62
C ASP A 47 -7.55 -21.43 9.07
N PRO A 48 -6.32 -21.03 9.43
CA PRO A 48 -5.92 -20.99 10.83
C PRO A 48 -6.90 -20.13 11.65
N GLU A 49 -7.17 -20.57 12.87
CA GLU A 49 -8.18 -19.92 13.71
C GLU A 49 -7.88 -18.43 13.92
N HIS A 50 -6.61 -18.05 14.03
CA HIS A 50 -6.22 -16.66 14.23
C HIS A 50 -6.43 -15.78 12.98
N LEU A 51 -6.54 -16.36 11.77
CA LEU A 51 -6.80 -15.61 10.54
C LEU A 51 -8.29 -15.44 10.24
N ARG A 52 -9.14 -16.21 10.87
CA ARG A 52 -10.60 -16.15 10.61
C ARG A 52 -11.20 -14.78 10.89
N PRO A 53 -10.88 -14.10 12.03
CA PRO A 53 -11.37 -12.74 12.25
C PRO A 53 -10.59 -11.69 11.47
N VAL A 54 -9.35 -11.98 11.08
CA VAL A 54 -8.46 -11.00 10.44
C VAL A 54 -8.87 -10.72 9.00
N LYS A 55 -9.21 -11.76 8.23
CA LYS A 55 -9.60 -11.57 6.82
C LYS A 55 -10.79 -10.63 6.65
N PRO A 56 -11.92 -10.81 7.37
CA PRO A 56 -13.04 -9.88 7.29
C PRO A 56 -12.66 -8.45 7.69
N GLN A 57 -11.82 -8.30 8.71
CA GLN A 57 -11.37 -6.98 9.17
C GLN A 57 -10.55 -6.26 8.10
N ILE A 58 -9.67 -6.98 7.39
CA ILE A 58 -8.91 -6.42 6.28
C ILE A 58 -9.85 -5.97 5.16
N ARG A 59 -10.82 -6.80 4.78
CA ARG A 59 -11.80 -6.47 3.75
C ARG A 59 -12.60 -5.22 4.11
N GLN A 60 -13.03 -5.10 5.36
CA GLN A 60 -13.75 -3.93 5.85
C GLN A 60 -12.86 -2.68 5.82
N ALA A 61 -11.59 -2.82 6.21
CA ALA A 61 -10.66 -1.71 6.19
C ALA A 61 -10.41 -1.21 4.76
N ILE A 62 -10.31 -2.12 3.78
CA ILE A 62 -10.20 -1.77 2.37
C ILE A 62 -11.42 -0.97 1.91
N GLU A 63 -12.62 -1.42 2.24
CA GLU A 63 -13.85 -0.70 1.89
C GLU A 63 -13.93 0.66 2.60
N GLY A 64 -13.39 0.76 3.81
CA GLY A 64 -13.29 2.03 4.52
C GLY A 64 -12.42 3.04 3.78
N VAL A 65 -11.30 2.60 3.20
CA VAL A 65 -10.44 3.46 2.38
C VAL A 65 -11.18 3.89 1.12
N ARG A 66 -11.88 2.97 0.45
CA ARG A 66 -12.70 3.29 -0.73
C ARG A 66 -13.69 4.42 -0.41
N ALA A 67 -14.39 4.30 0.71
CA ALA A 67 -15.40 5.27 1.13
C ALA A 67 -14.79 6.66 1.40
N ILE A 68 -13.56 6.70 1.91
CA ILE A 68 -12.85 7.96 2.14
C ILE A 68 -12.41 8.59 0.83
N CYS A 69 -11.95 7.80 -0.13
CA CYS A 69 -11.49 8.29 -1.43
C CYS A 69 -12.60 8.95 -2.25
N GLU A 70 -13.79 8.42 -2.18
CA GLU A 70 -14.91 8.83 -3.03
C GLU A 70 -15.21 10.33 -2.94
N PRO A 71 -15.50 10.91 -1.75
CA PRO A 71 -15.78 12.35 -1.65
C PRO A 71 -14.55 13.24 -1.92
N LEU A 72 -13.35 12.68 -1.82
CA LEU A 72 -12.11 13.42 -2.07
C LEU A 72 -11.69 13.39 -3.54
N ALA A 73 -12.46 12.71 -4.39
CA ALA A 73 -12.14 12.50 -5.80
C ALA A 73 -10.78 11.85 -6.02
N ILE A 74 -10.35 11.01 -5.08
CA ILE A 74 -9.14 10.19 -5.23
C ILE A 74 -9.55 8.89 -5.90
N SER A 75 -8.89 8.56 -6.99
CA SER A 75 -9.11 7.30 -7.69
C SER A 75 -8.66 6.13 -6.80
N PHE A 76 -9.48 5.09 -6.70
CA PHE A 76 -9.22 3.96 -5.80
C PHE A 76 -9.24 2.65 -6.58
N ALA A 77 -8.28 1.78 -6.30
CA ALA A 77 -8.27 0.43 -6.85
C ALA A 77 -7.61 -0.54 -5.86
N VAL A 78 -8.04 -1.80 -5.93
CA VAL A 78 -7.44 -2.88 -5.18
C VAL A 78 -6.62 -3.71 -6.16
N ILE A 79 -5.37 -3.98 -5.80
CA ILE A 79 -4.48 -4.84 -6.57
C ILE A 79 -4.40 -6.17 -5.84
N ARG A 80 -5.04 -7.19 -6.39
CA ARG A 80 -5.02 -8.54 -5.83
C ARG A 80 -3.87 -9.33 -6.44
N THR A 81 -3.07 -9.94 -5.60
CA THR A 81 -1.94 -10.76 -6.04
C THR A 81 -2.16 -12.22 -5.65
N PRO A 82 -1.68 -13.17 -6.44
CA PRO A 82 -1.85 -14.59 -6.11
C PRO A 82 -1.14 -14.99 -4.82
N ASP A 83 -0.02 -14.33 -4.53
CA ASP A 83 0.77 -14.53 -3.33
C ASP A 83 1.56 -13.25 -3.01
N THR A 84 2.39 -13.30 -1.97
CA THR A 84 3.17 -12.14 -1.53
C THR A 84 4.66 -12.26 -1.89
N THR A 85 5.00 -13.12 -2.84
CA THR A 85 6.37 -13.22 -3.34
C THR A 85 6.77 -11.94 -4.06
N ILE A 86 8.07 -11.67 -4.10
CA ILE A 86 8.57 -10.49 -4.78
C ILE A 86 8.19 -10.49 -6.28
N HIS A 87 8.14 -11.65 -6.92
CA HIS A 87 7.74 -11.74 -8.33
C HIS A 87 6.31 -11.31 -8.56
N SER A 88 5.38 -11.80 -7.75
CA SER A 88 3.95 -11.46 -7.87
C SER A 88 3.71 -9.99 -7.58
N ILE A 89 4.32 -9.47 -6.52
CA ILE A 89 4.20 -8.06 -6.14
C ILE A 89 4.83 -7.18 -7.21
N ARG A 90 6.01 -7.54 -7.73
CA ARG A 90 6.66 -6.81 -8.80
C ARG A 90 5.76 -6.69 -10.03
N ASP A 91 5.21 -7.80 -10.49
CA ASP A 91 4.36 -7.81 -11.68
C ASP A 91 3.13 -6.93 -11.49
N ALA A 92 2.50 -7.00 -10.33
CA ALA A 92 1.32 -6.20 -10.00
C ALA A 92 1.64 -4.70 -9.96
N VAL A 93 2.70 -4.32 -9.26
CA VAL A 93 3.10 -2.91 -9.11
C VAL A 93 3.55 -2.34 -10.46
N LEU A 94 4.38 -3.07 -11.20
CA LEU A 94 4.86 -2.59 -12.51
C LEU A 94 3.72 -2.45 -13.52
N THR A 95 2.77 -3.36 -13.53
CA THR A 95 1.59 -3.25 -14.40
C THR A 95 0.84 -1.96 -14.10
N THR A 96 0.72 -1.59 -12.84
CA THR A 96 0.05 -0.36 -12.43
C THR A 96 0.87 0.88 -12.77
N THR A 97 2.17 0.89 -12.45
CA THR A 97 3.01 2.07 -12.67
C THR A 97 3.21 2.37 -14.14
N ARG A 98 3.19 1.37 -15.01
CA ARG A 98 3.32 1.56 -16.47
C ARG A 98 2.16 2.39 -17.05
N ARG A 99 1.03 2.41 -16.39
CA ARG A 99 -0.10 3.27 -16.80
C ARG A 99 0.15 4.74 -16.48
N TYR A 100 1.09 5.03 -15.59
CA TYR A 100 1.38 6.38 -15.11
C TYR A 100 2.89 6.62 -15.17
N PRO A 101 3.45 6.72 -16.40
CA PRO A 101 4.91 6.78 -16.58
C PRO A 101 5.54 8.05 -16.01
N VAL A 102 4.75 9.11 -15.83
CA VAL A 102 5.23 10.36 -15.24
C VAL A 102 4.37 10.64 -14.00
N ALA A 103 4.78 10.07 -12.88
CA ALA A 103 4.03 10.19 -11.63
C ALA A 103 4.99 10.20 -10.44
N ARG A 104 4.49 10.69 -9.32
CA ARG A 104 5.13 10.50 -8.02
C ARG A 104 4.59 9.21 -7.41
N TYR A 105 5.46 8.47 -6.77
CA TYR A 105 5.09 7.22 -6.11
C TYR A 105 5.42 7.31 -4.63
N SER A 106 4.42 7.02 -3.80
CA SER A 106 4.58 6.91 -2.35
C SER A 106 4.03 5.56 -1.90
N PHE A 107 4.70 4.96 -0.93
CA PHE A 107 4.28 3.69 -0.35
C PHE A 107 4.11 3.86 1.15
N ASN A 108 2.99 3.38 1.70
CA ASN A 108 2.81 3.26 3.14
C ASN A 108 2.70 1.78 3.48
N LEU A 109 3.65 1.28 4.25
CA LEU A 109 3.86 -0.14 4.50
C LEU A 109 3.51 -0.54 5.93
N SER A 110 2.66 0.23 6.60
CA SER A 110 2.28 -0.05 7.99
C SER A 110 1.33 -1.23 8.15
N GLY A 111 0.60 -1.58 7.08
CA GLY A 111 -0.36 -2.67 7.13
C GLY A 111 0.18 -3.99 6.60
N GLY A 112 -0.59 -5.06 6.85
CA GLY A 112 -0.36 -6.35 6.23
C GLY A 112 0.70 -7.21 6.89
N THR A 113 0.99 -8.33 6.23
CA THR A 113 2.01 -9.27 6.70
C THR A 113 3.41 -8.74 6.41
N LYS A 114 4.39 -9.32 7.10
CA LYS A 114 5.80 -8.98 6.88
C LYS A 114 6.23 -9.22 5.44
N MET A 115 5.81 -10.34 4.85
CA MET A 115 6.18 -10.67 3.46
C MET A 115 5.63 -9.67 2.46
N LEU A 116 4.38 -9.28 2.63
CA LEU A 116 3.76 -8.27 1.77
C LEU A 116 4.50 -6.93 1.89
N SER A 117 4.74 -6.49 3.13
CA SER A 117 5.44 -5.22 3.37
C SER A 117 6.86 -5.23 2.84
N LEU A 118 7.60 -6.34 3.04
CA LEU A 118 8.96 -6.46 2.53
C LEU A 118 9.02 -6.46 1.01
N SER A 119 8.12 -7.18 0.35
CA SER A 119 8.08 -7.21 -1.10
C SER A 119 7.76 -5.84 -1.68
N LEU A 120 6.82 -5.12 -1.07
CA LEU A 120 6.51 -3.75 -1.47
C LEU A 120 7.65 -2.79 -1.18
N PHE A 121 8.36 -2.98 -0.06
CA PHE A 121 9.54 -2.17 0.27
C PHE A 121 10.60 -2.29 -0.83
N ILE A 122 10.88 -3.51 -1.28
CA ILE A 122 11.84 -3.74 -2.36
C ILE A 122 11.40 -3.03 -3.65
N MET A 123 10.11 -3.10 -3.97
CA MET A 123 9.57 -2.42 -5.15
C MET A 123 9.66 -0.90 -5.02
N ALA A 124 9.41 -0.37 -3.83
CA ALA A 124 9.53 1.06 -3.57
C ALA A 124 10.97 1.54 -3.77
N LEU A 125 11.95 0.76 -3.32
CA LEU A 125 13.36 1.06 -3.55
C LEU A 125 13.69 1.05 -5.05
N TRP A 126 13.21 0.06 -5.77
CA TRP A 126 13.42 -0.04 -7.22
C TRP A 126 12.86 1.18 -7.97
N LEU A 127 11.67 1.63 -7.56
CA LEU A 127 11.00 2.76 -8.20
C LEU A 127 11.51 4.12 -7.73
N ASP A 128 12.45 4.15 -6.80
CA ASP A 128 12.90 5.37 -6.13
C ASP A 128 11.72 6.13 -5.52
N ALA A 129 10.77 5.40 -4.97
CA ALA A 129 9.58 5.96 -4.36
C ALA A 129 9.86 6.42 -2.94
N ARG A 130 9.01 7.31 -2.43
CA ARG A 130 9.03 7.66 -1.01
C ARG A 130 8.31 6.59 -0.21
N ILE A 131 8.89 6.25 0.93
CA ILE A 131 8.39 5.16 1.80
C ILE A 131 8.01 5.76 3.14
N TYR A 132 6.82 5.41 3.60
CA TYR A 132 6.26 5.92 4.84
C TYR A 132 5.76 4.78 5.72
N LEU A 133 5.82 5.01 7.01
CA LEU A 133 5.19 4.19 8.04
C LEU A 133 4.30 5.07 8.89
N THR A 134 3.25 4.48 9.44
CA THR A 134 2.34 5.15 10.38
C THR A 134 2.44 4.40 11.70
N PRO A 135 3.40 4.77 12.57
CA PRO A 135 3.63 4.02 13.82
C PRO A 135 2.53 4.20 14.86
N SER A 136 1.69 5.24 14.69
CA SER A 136 0.56 5.52 15.57
C SER A 136 -0.58 6.14 14.77
N ASP A 137 -1.75 6.27 15.37
CA ASP A 137 -2.96 6.74 14.70
C ASP A 137 -2.94 8.22 14.29
N ASP A 138 -1.91 8.97 14.69
CA ASP A 138 -1.82 10.40 14.47
C ASP A 138 -0.52 10.85 13.82
N ARG A 139 0.35 9.91 13.43
CA ARG A 139 1.69 10.25 12.95
C ARG A 139 2.12 9.40 11.78
N ILE A 140 2.72 10.07 10.79
CA ILE A 140 3.38 9.40 9.67
C ILE A 140 4.88 9.69 9.73
N GLU A 141 5.69 8.70 9.40
CA GLU A 141 7.14 8.85 9.33
C GLU A 141 7.64 8.43 7.96
N GLN A 142 8.49 9.24 7.37
CA GLN A 142 9.18 8.87 6.15
C GLN A 142 10.39 8.00 6.49
N VAL A 143 10.52 6.88 5.78
CA VAL A 143 11.69 6.02 5.90
C VAL A 143 12.79 6.62 5.03
N LEU A 144 13.84 7.09 5.67
CA LEU A 144 14.99 7.68 4.99
C LEU A 144 16.01 6.59 4.72
N ILE A 145 16.31 6.37 3.45
CA ILE A 145 17.29 5.36 3.03
C ILE A 145 18.66 6.04 2.93
N PRO A 146 19.63 5.61 3.75
CA PRO A 146 20.99 6.15 3.64
C PRO A 146 21.56 5.81 2.26
N ARG A 147 22.12 6.81 1.59
CA ARG A 147 22.82 6.60 0.34
C ARG A 147 24.30 6.38 0.65
N MET A 148 24.83 5.30 0.11
CA MET A 148 26.26 5.06 0.17
C MET A 148 26.95 5.74 -0.99
N HIS A 149 27.94 6.56 -0.69
CA HIS A 149 28.79 7.18 -1.71
C HIS A 149 30.00 6.27 -1.88
N LEU A 150 29.99 5.48 -2.94
CA LEU A 150 31.06 4.50 -3.18
C LEU A 150 32.29 5.11 -3.80
N ASP A 151 32.20 6.33 -4.25
CA ASP A 151 33.28 7.08 -4.92
C ASP A 151 33.99 8.07 -4.01
N ASP A 152 33.64 8.10 -2.76
CA ASP A 152 34.24 9.00 -1.77
C ASP A 152 35.57 8.51 -1.22
#